data_0e231ebd9c4abf9aca2d5b3c28e092f1
#
_entry.id   0e231ebd9c4abf9aca2d5b3c28e092f1
#
_cell.length_a   1.000
_cell.length_b   1.000
_cell.length_c   1.000
_cell.angle_alpha   90.00
_cell.angle_beta   90.00
_cell.angle_gamma   90.00
#
_symmetry.space_group_name_H-M   'P 1'
#
loop_
_entity.id
_entity.type
_entity.pdbx_description
1 polymer ?
#
loop_
_entity_poly.entity_id
_entity_poly.type
_entity_poly.pdbx_seq_one_letter_code
_entity_poly.pdbx_strand_id
1 'polypeptide(L)'
;MKNAIHMLHSITNTQMNSFLITTASGKIIAIDGGLRGDALYFLEYLKKLTGQAVPHIDVWFLTHPHLDHIDAFMEIMEHHRDALTVGEIRFGFPSVEFMALEDQSAVGTLVEFYRLLPLFADKVRFTSGGTVLEVGEAKFTILYSHDSEFTHNVCNNSSLVFRMDLSGKSAIFTGDCGVEAGQKIVRMWGDTGLLKADICQMAHHGQNGCDRAFYEAVSPEICLWCTPLWLWNNDRGKGFNSHIWKTVTVRGWMDEIGVKTNLKICDGTQVLELD
;
A
#
# COMPACT_ATOMS: atom_id res chain seq x y z
N MET A 1 -6.63 -15.61 -15.69
CA MET A 1 -6.97 -15.08 -14.35
C MET A 1 -8.17 -14.15 -14.46
N LYS A 2 -8.76 -13.69 -13.35
CA LYS A 2 -9.72 -12.59 -13.35
C LYS A 2 -9.02 -11.29 -13.01
N ASN A 3 -9.63 -10.16 -13.38
CA ASN A 3 -9.24 -8.86 -12.85
C ASN A 3 -9.64 -8.81 -11.37
N ALA A 4 -8.68 -8.71 -10.46
CA ALA A 4 -8.98 -8.73 -9.03
C ALA A 4 -7.91 -8.03 -8.20
N ILE A 5 -8.33 -7.51 -7.04
CA ILE A 5 -7.46 -7.03 -5.96
C ILE A 5 -7.51 -8.08 -4.85
N HIS A 6 -6.36 -8.62 -4.48
CA HIS A 6 -6.17 -9.51 -3.34
C HIS A 6 -5.48 -8.72 -2.23
N MET A 7 -6.17 -8.44 -1.13
CA MET A 7 -5.61 -7.81 0.06
C MET A 7 -5.26 -8.92 1.06
N LEU A 8 -3.96 -9.14 1.29
CA LEU A 8 -3.48 -10.23 2.13
C LEU A 8 -3.58 -9.86 3.61
N HIS A 9 -3.92 -10.84 4.46
CA HIS A 9 -3.90 -10.65 5.91
C HIS A 9 -2.54 -11.04 6.49
N SER A 10 -2.15 -10.43 7.62
CA SER A 10 -0.95 -10.83 8.35
C SER A 10 -1.20 -12.14 9.10
N ILE A 11 -0.30 -13.11 8.92
CA ILE A 11 -0.30 -14.34 9.74
C ILE A 11 0.23 -14.11 11.16
N THR A 12 0.88 -12.96 11.39
CA THR A 12 1.39 -12.55 12.71
C THR A 12 0.38 -11.73 13.52
N ASN A 13 -0.85 -11.55 13.00
CA ASN A 13 -1.93 -10.75 13.60
C ASN A 13 -1.52 -9.30 13.92
N THR A 14 -0.72 -8.72 13.05
CA THR A 14 -0.28 -7.33 13.11
C THR A 14 -0.87 -6.53 11.95
N GLN A 15 -0.69 -5.22 11.99
CA GLN A 15 -0.95 -4.41 10.81
C GLN A 15 0.06 -4.76 9.73
N MET A 16 -0.38 -4.83 8.49
CA MET A 16 0.49 -4.97 7.33
C MET A 16 -0.21 -4.43 6.09
N ASN A 17 0.56 -3.89 5.17
CA ASN A 17 0.08 -3.53 3.84
C ASN A 17 0.63 -4.53 2.82
N SER A 18 -0.25 -5.28 2.18
CA SER A 18 0.17 -6.24 1.16
C SER A 18 -0.96 -6.54 0.20
N PHE A 19 -0.74 -6.27 -1.09
CA PHE A 19 -1.71 -6.56 -2.14
C PHE A 19 -1.07 -7.29 -3.30
N LEU A 20 -1.87 -8.15 -3.93
CA LEU A 20 -1.61 -8.67 -5.27
C LEU A 20 -2.77 -8.26 -6.17
N ILE A 21 -2.46 -7.71 -7.34
CA ILE A 21 -3.44 -7.37 -8.36
C ILE A 21 -3.23 -8.31 -9.53
N THR A 22 -4.30 -8.94 -9.98
CA THR A 22 -4.30 -9.82 -11.15
C THR A 22 -5.07 -9.15 -12.29
N THR A 23 -4.61 -9.39 -13.53
CA THR A 23 -5.31 -8.95 -14.73
C THR A 23 -5.80 -10.16 -15.54
N ALA A 24 -6.81 -9.95 -16.39
CA ALA A 24 -7.33 -11.00 -17.28
C ALA A 24 -6.24 -11.50 -18.26
N SER A 25 -5.31 -10.64 -18.67
CA SER A 25 -4.15 -11.01 -19.49
C SER A 25 -3.06 -11.79 -18.75
N GLY A 26 -3.24 -12.04 -17.43
CA GLY A 26 -2.33 -12.83 -16.63
C GLY A 26 -1.16 -12.05 -16.04
N LYS A 27 -1.23 -10.70 -16.02
CA LYS A 27 -0.25 -9.85 -15.34
C LYS A 27 -0.46 -9.88 -13.84
N ILE A 28 0.64 -9.77 -13.09
CA ILE A 28 0.64 -9.71 -11.61
C ILE A 28 1.34 -8.43 -11.19
N ILE A 29 0.66 -7.64 -10.36
CA ILE A 29 1.23 -6.47 -9.74
C ILE A 29 1.20 -6.67 -8.23
N ALA A 30 2.31 -6.43 -7.54
CA ALA A 30 2.37 -6.44 -6.09
C ALA A 30 2.47 -5.02 -5.55
N ILE A 31 1.90 -4.79 -4.37
CA ILE A 31 2.03 -3.55 -3.61
C ILE A 31 2.44 -3.94 -2.19
N ASP A 32 3.62 -3.48 -1.77
CA ASP A 32 4.23 -3.85 -0.49
C ASP A 32 4.34 -5.37 -0.30
N GLY A 33 4.40 -5.86 0.92
CA GLY A 33 4.52 -7.30 1.19
C GLY A 33 4.22 -7.66 2.64
N GLY A 34 4.21 -6.65 3.52
CA GLY A 34 4.02 -6.84 4.96
C GLY A 34 5.32 -7.05 5.71
N LEU A 35 5.22 -7.68 6.87
CA LEU A 35 6.33 -7.96 7.77
C LEU A 35 7.15 -9.18 7.30
N ARG A 36 8.37 -9.28 7.77
CA ARG A 36 9.29 -10.42 7.52
C ARG A 36 8.64 -11.78 7.74
N GLY A 37 7.87 -11.92 8.81
CA GLY A 37 7.15 -13.15 9.13
C GLY A 37 6.05 -13.52 8.12
N ASP A 38 5.58 -12.58 7.32
CA ASP A 38 4.55 -12.80 6.30
C ASP A 38 5.14 -13.22 4.93
N ALA A 39 6.48 -13.18 4.75
CA ALA A 39 7.16 -13.41 3.48
C ALA A 39 6.83 -14.78 2.85
N LEU A 40 6.89 -15.85 3.64
CA LEU A 40 6.58 -17.20 3.14
C LEU A 40 5.10 -17.33 2.78
N TYR A 41 4.20 -16.74 3.56
CA TYR A 41 2.78 -16.71 3.25
C TYR A 41 2.51 -15.96 1.93
N PHE A 42 3.16 -14.81 1.70
CA PHE A 42 3.08 -14.08 0.44
C PHE A 42 3.50 -14.97 -0.73
N LEU A 43 4.64 -15.66 -0.63
CA LEU A 43 5.14 -16.56 -1.68
C LEU A 43 4.20 -17.74 -1.94
N GLU A 44 3.69 -18.38 -0.90
CA GLU A 44 2.74 -19.48 -1.01
C GLU A 44 1.43 -19.04 -1.66
N TYR A 45 0.91 -17.88 -1.23
CA TYR A 45 -0.29 -17.31 -1.82
C TYR A 45 -0.10 -16.99 -3.31
N LEU A 46 1.02 -16.36 -3.68
CA LEU A 46 1.37 -16.05 -5.06
C LEU A 46 1.50 -17.32 -5.92
N LYS A 47 2.16 -18.37 -5.42
CA LYS A 47 2.26 -19.66 -6.12
C LYS A 47 0.87 -20.31 -6.32
N LYS A 48 0.04 -20.28 -5.30
CA LYS A 48 -1.34 -20.79 -5.38
C LYS A 48 -2.17 -20.01 -6.39
N LEU A 49 -2.04 -18.68 -6.39
CA LEU A 49 -2.78 -17.78 -7.27
C LEU A 49 -2.41 -17.99 -8.74
N THR A 50 -1.14 -18.19 -9.03
CA THR A 50 -0.62 -18.34 -10.40
C THR A 50 -0.61 -19.79 -10.89
N GLY A 51 -0.60 -20.78 -9.99
CA GLY A 51 -0.36 -22.18 -10.29
C GLY A 51 1.09 -22.48 -10.73
N GLN A 52 2.01 -21.53 -10.56
CA GLN A 52 3.41 -21.63 -11.01
C GLN A 52 4.34 -21.93 -9.84
N ALA A 53 5.34 -22.79 -10.06
CA ALA A 53 6.38 -23.06 -9.06
C ALA A 53 7.28 -21.85 -8.80
N VAL A 54 7.58 -21.08 -9.86
CA VAL A 54 8.32 -19.82 -9.83
C VAL A 54 7.47 -18.75 -10.53
N PRO A 55 6.57 -18.07 -9.81
CA PRO A 55 5.69 -17.05 -10.39
C PRO A 55 6.47 -15.80 -10.80
N HIS A 56 5.87 -15.01 -11.69
CA HIS A 56 6.38 -13.72 -12.13
C HIS A 56 5.51 -12.58 -11.60
N ILE A 57 6.14 -11.57 -11.00
CA ILE A 57 5.53 -10.28 -10.68
C ILE A 57 6.00 -9.28 -11.73
N ASP A 58 5.09 -8.71 -12.52
CA ASP A 58 5.42 -7.75 -13.56
C ASP A 58 5.94 -6.43 -12.99
N VAL A 59 5.24 -5.90 -11.96
CA VAL A 59 5.62 -4.68 -11.24
C VAL A 59 5.39 -4.87 -9.74
N TRP A 60 6.37 -4.50 -8.94
CA TRP A 60 6.27 -4.44 -7.49
C TRP A 60 6.39 -2.99 -7.02
N PHE A 61 5.30 -2.41 -6.54
CA PHE A 61 5.31 -1.10 -5.90
C PHE A 61 5.66 -1.24 -4.43
N LEU A 62 6.58 -0.41 -3.95
CA LEU A 62 6.91 -0.26 -2.52
C LEU A 62 6.51 1.16 -2.12
N THR A 63 5.58 1.27 -1.18
CA THR A 63 4.96 2.55 -0.86
C THR A 63 5.86 3.45 -0.02
N HIS A 64 6.37 2.95 1.10
CA HIS A 64 7.27 3.68 1.99
C HIS A 64 8.07 2.69 2.88
N PRO A 65 9.18 3.11 3.50
CA PRO A 65 10.11 2.18 4.12
C PRO A 65 9.79 1.80 5.59
N HIS A 66 8.52 1.60 5.97
CA HIS A 66 8.18 0.95 7.23
C HIS A 66 8.21 -0.58 7.11
N LEU A 67 8.49 -1.26 8.24
CA LEU A 67 8.64 -2.72 8.29
C LEU A 67 7.37 -3.46 7.87
N ASP A 68 6.20 -3.01 8.30
CA ASP A 68 4.91 -3.62 7.99
C ASP A 68 4.45 -3.39 6.53
N HIS A 69 5.32 -2.81 5.72
CA HIS A 69 5.18 -2.62 4.28
C HIS A 69 6.23 -3.40 3.49
N ILE A 70 7.52 -3.19 3.77
CA ILE A 70 8.59 -3.69 2.89
C ILE A 70 9.48 -4.79 3.48
N ASP A 71 9.27 -5.21 4.74
CA ASP A 71 10.17 -6.18 5.37
C ASP A 71 10.03 -7.58 4.75
N ALA A 72 8.82 -7.99 4.36
CA ALA A 72 8.64 -9.23 3.60
C ALA A 72 9.29 -9.18 2.20
N PHE A 73 9.23 -8.02 1.52
CA PHE A 73 9.97 -7.83 0.26
C PHE A 73 11.48 -8.00 0.47
N MET A 74 12.05 -7.37 1.51
CA MET A 74 13.47 -7.48 1.83
C MET A 74 13.86 -8.92 2.14
N GLU A 75 13.07 -9.62 2.95
CA GLU A 75 13.28 -11.05 3.26
C GLU A 75 13.27 -11.92 2.01
N ILE A 76 12.32 -11.70 1.10
CA ILE A 76 12.23 -12.43 -0.16
C ILE A 76 13.45 -12.16 -1.03
N MET A 77 13.87 -10.90 -1.17
CA MET A 77 15.02 -10.54 -2.00
C MET A 77 16.33 -11.05 -1.44
N GLU A 78 16.49 -11.15 -0.13
CA GLU A 78 17.71 -11.65 0.50
C GLU A 78 17.79 -13.18 0.51
N HIS A 79 16.67 -13.84 0.88
CA HIS A 79 16.71 -15.28 1.22
C HIS A 79 15.89 -16.17 0.28
N HIS A 80 14.97 -15.62 -0.49
CA HIS A 80 14.01 -16.39 -1.28
C HIS A 80 13.86 -15.89 -2.74
N ARG A 81 14.81 -15.11 -3.26
CA ARG A 81 14.71 -14.50 -4.59
C ARG A 81 14.55 -15.49 -5.75
N ASP A 82 15.00 -16.73 -5.57
CA ASP A 82 14.83 -17.79 -6.58
C ASP A 82 13.41 -18.39 -6.58
N ALA A 83 12.59 -18.03 -5.59
CA ALA A 83 11.20 -18.51 -5.48
C ALA A 83 10.22 -17.75 -6.39
N LEU A 84 10.64 -16.63 -6.99
CA LEU A 84 9.85 -15.82 -7.92
C LEU A 84 10.77 -15.05 -8.87
N THR A 85 10.18 -14.41 -9.88
CA THR A 85 10.87 -13.41 -10.72
C THR A 85 10.13 -12.08 -10.67
N VAL A 86 10.87 -10.95 -10.83
CA VAL A 86 10.28 -9.61 -10.82
C VAL A 86 10.72 -8.87 -12.08
N GLY A 87 9.78 -8.21 -12.76
CA GLY A 87 10.02 -7.34 -13.90
C GLY A 87 10.57 -5.98 -13.49
N GLU A 88 9.77 -5.21 -12.75
CA GLU A 88 10.16 -3.89 -12.25
C GLU A 88 9.84 -3.74 -10.77
N ILE A 89 10.68 -2.99 -10.05
CA ILE A 89 10.48 -2.58 -8.65
C ILE A 89 10.40 -1.05 -8.64
N ARG A 90 9.28 -0.51 -8.17
CA ARG A 90 8.99 0.92 -8.20
C ARG A 90 8.81 1.48 -6.81
N PHE A 91 9.57 2.51 -6.48
CA PHE A 91 9.47 3.25 -5.22
C PHE A 91 9.95 4.69 -5.41
N GLY A 92 9.64 5.55 -4.41
CA GLY A 92 10.09 6.94 -4.37
C GLY A 92 10.53 7.33 -2.96
N PHE A 93 11.39 6.51 -2.31
CA PHE A 93 11.81 6.72 -0.93
C PHE A 93 12.70 7.95 -0.76
N PRO A 94 12.67 8.62 0.40
CA PRO A 94 13.63 9.65 0.77
C PRO A 94 15.05 9.08 0.89
N SER A 95 16.05 9.94 0.89
CA SER A 95 17.42 9.50 1.18
C SER A 95 17.59 9.13 2.65
N VAL A 96 18.61 8.29 2.93
CA VAL A 96 18.95 7.92 4.32
C VAL A 96 19.31 9.16 5.15
N GLU A 97 20.03 10.10 4.54
CA GLU A 97 20.45 11.35 5.20
C GLU A 97 19.25 12.21 5.58
N PHE A 98 18.26 12.36 4.68
CA PHE A 98 17.04 13.12 4.97
C PHE A 98 16.22 12.46 6.07
N MET A 99 16.05 11.11 6.02
CA MET A 99 15.38 10.38 7.08
C MET A 99 16.09 10.47 8.43
N ALA A 100 17.43 10.39 8.44
CA ALA A 100 18.19 10.48 9.67
C ALA A 100 18.09 11.87 10.34
N LEU A 101 17.88 12.91 9.53
CA LEU A 101 17.75 14.29 10.00
C LEU A 101 16.33 14.57 10.53
N GLU A 102 15.30 14.13 9.81
CA GLU A 102 13.93 14.60 10.01
C GLU A 102 13.00 13.57 10.67
N ASP A 103 13.26 12.26 10.48
CA ASP A 103 12.40 11.18 11.03
C ASP A 103 13.20 9.89 11.22
N GLN A 104 13.59 9.60 12.43
CA GLN A 104 14.41 8.42 12.73
C GLN A 104 13.64 7.09 12.73
N SER A 105 12.31 7.11 12.61
CA SER A 105 11.46 5.93 12.77
C SER A 105 11.77 4.78 11.80
N ALA A 106 12.22 5.10 10.58
CA ALA A 106 12.49 4.12 9.52
C ALA A 106 13.92 4.12 9.00
N VAL A 107 14.86 4.83 9.65
CA VAL A 107 16.26 4.90 9.19
C VAL A 107 16.88 3.51 9.08
N GLY A 108 16.69 2.65 10.09
CA GLY A 108 17.23 1.28 10.08
C GLY A 108 16.70 0.45 8.91
N THR A 109 15.41 0.53 8.65
CA THR A 109 14.75 -0.18 7.53
C THR A 109 15.26 0.33 6.18
N LEU A 110 15.42 1.65 6.05
CA LEU A 110 15.89 2.27 4.82
C LEU A 110 17.37 1.94 4.54
N VAL A 111 18.22 1.93 5.58
CA VAL A 111 19.61 1.47 5.47
C VAL A 111 19.68 0.02 5.00
N GLU A 112 18.86 -0.84 5.60
CA GLU A 112 18.79 -2.26 5.23
C GLU A 112 18.31 -2.44 3.78
N PHE A 113 17.26 -1.71 3.37
CA PHE A 113 16.78 -1.72 1.99
C PHE A 113 17.89 -1.35 0.99
N TYR A 114 18.63 -0.27 1.26
CA TYR A 114 19.72 0.15 0.37
C TYR A 114 20.93 -0.81 0.41
N ARG A 115 21.15 -1.51 1.52
CA ARG A 115 22.14 -2.60 1.58
C ARG A 115 21.78 -3.74 0.62
N LEU A 116 20.48 -4.05 0.48
CA LEU A 116 19.99 -5.11 -0.40
C LEU A 116 19.83 -4.65 -1.86
N LEU A 117 19.81 -3.36 -2.12
CA LEU A 117 19.58 -2.79 -3.45
C LEU A 117 20.43 -3.44 -4.57
N PRO A 118 21.72 -3.75 -4.38
CA PRO A 118 22.52 -4.41 -5.43
C PRO A 118 21.95 -5.76 -5.93
N LEU A 119 21.11 -6.44 -5.14
CA LEU A 119 20.51 -7.72 -5.52
C LEU A 119 19.43 -7.58 -6.60
N PHE A 120 18.88 -6.38 -6.78
CA PHE A 120 17.76 -6.10 -7.69
C PHE A 120 17.84 -4.72 -8.38
N ALA A 121 19.01 -4.09 -8.38
CA ALA A 121 19.20 -2.72 -8.90
C ALA A 121 18.83 -2.56 -10.38
N ASP A 122 19.04 -3.60 -11.20
CA ASP A 122 18.69 -3.64 -12.62
C ASP A 122 17.17 -3.51 -12.87
N LYS A 123 16.34 -3.88 -11.89
CA LYS A 123 14.88 -3.85 -11.94
C LYS A 123 14.27 -2.56 -11.40
N VAL A 124 15.07 -1.75 -10.71
CA VAL A 124 14.58 -0.54 -10.03
C VAL A 124 14.21 0.56 -11.01
N ARG A 125 13.06 1.16 -10.76
CA ARG A 125 12.56 2.36 -11.44
C ARG A 125 12.11 3.36 -10.39
N PHE A 126 12.91 4.39 -10.13
CA PHE A 126 12.49 5.50 -9.29
C PHE A 126 11.22 6.13 -9.85
N THR A 127 10.26 6.41 -8.96
CA THR A 127 8.91 6.77 -9.36
C THR A 127 8.49 8.04 -8.64
N SER A 128 8.00 9.02 -9.39
CA SER A 128 7.56 10.32 -8.88
C SER A 128 6.14 10.65 -9.34
N GLY A 129 5.51 11.62 -8.69
CA GLY A 129 4.19 12.11 -9.07
C GLY A 129 4.13 12.52 -10.56
N GLY A 130 2.99 12.22 -11.20
CA GLY A 130 2.78 12.42 -12.64
C GLY A 130 3.21 11.26 -13.53
N THR A 131 3.97 10.27 -13.02
CA THR A 131 4.33 9.08 -13.78
C THR A 131 3.08 8.27 -14.12
N VAL A 132 2.96 7.84 -15.39
CA VAL A 132 1.91 6.93 -15.85
C VAL A 132 2.55 5.67 -16.41
N LEU A 133 2.00 4.50 -16.10
CA LEU A 133 2.44 3.23 -16.66
C LEU A 133 1.24 2.30 -16.87
N GLU A 134 1.40 1.37 -17.81
CA GLU A 134 0.41 0.33 -18.10
C GLU A 134 1.06 -1.05 -17.88
N VAL A 135 0.30 -1.95 -17.25
CA VAL A 135 0.71 -3.33 -17.00
C VAL A 135 -0.46 -4.23 -17.39
N GLY A 136 -0.40 -4.80 -18.58
CA GLY A 136 -1.56 -5.41 -19.19
C GLY A 136 -2.68 -4.39 -19.38
N GLU A 137 -3.86 -4.69 -18.88
CA GLU A 137 -5.04 -3.81 -18.93
C GLU A 137 -5.08 -2.79 -17.79
N ALA A 138 -4.23 -2.96 -16.78
CA ALA A 138 -4.19 -2.04 -15.65
C ALA A 138 -3.36 -0.81 -15.99
N LYS A 139 -3.94 0.38 -15.79
CA LYS A 139 -3.26 1.66 -15.90
C LYS A 139 -3.03 2.23 -14.51
N PHE A 140 -1.80 2.66 -14.24
CA PHE A 140 -1.40 3.28 -13.00
C PHE A 140 -1.00 4.74 -13.25
N THR A 141 -1.54 5.66 -12.45
CA THR A 141 -1.15 7.07 -12.42
C THR A 141 -0.64 7.41 -11.04
N ILE A 142 0.65 7.75 -10.94
CA ILE A 142 1.26 8.11 -9.67
C ILE A 142 0.82 9.54 -9.32
N LEU A 143 0.11 9.68 -8.23
CA LEU A 143 -0.39 10.96 -7.75
C LEU A 143 0.61 11.69 -6.86
N TYR A 144 1.43 10.91 -6.11
CA TYR A 144 2.37 11.48 -5.16
C TYR A 144 3.50 10.49 -4.84
N SER A 145 4.64 11.01 -4.48
CA SER A 145 5.79 10.30 -3.89
C SER A 145 6.44 11.22 -2.87
N HIS A 146 7.57 10.80 -2.28
CA HIS A 146 8.33 11.60 -1.34
C HIS A 146 8.51 13.06 -1.79
N ASP A 147 8.36 13.98 -0.84
CA ASP A 147 8.56 15.41 -0.99
C ASP A 147 9.34 15.95 0.21
N SER A 148 10.49 16.56 -0.04
CA SER A 148 11.36 17.13 1.01
C SER A 148 10.80 18.39 1.69
N GLU A 149 9.65 18.90 1.25
CA GLU A 149 8.91 19.96 1.94
C GLU A 149 8.38 19.49 3.30
N PHE A 150 8.09 18.17 3.45
CA PHE A 150 7.55 17.64 4.68
C PHE A 150 8.65 17.09 5.58
N THR A 151 8.81 17.72 6.74
CA THR A 151 9.79 17.38 7.79
C THR A 151 9.13 16.77 9.04
N HIS A 152 7.82 16.58 9.02
CA HIS A 152 7.06 15.89 10.06
C HIS A 152 6.47 14.59 9.52
N ASN A 153 6.52 13.51 10.32
CA ASN A 153 6.00 12.19 9.93
C ASN A 153 6.50 11.77 8.54
N VAL A 154 7.81 11.99 8.29
CA VAL A 154 8.42 11.94 6.96
C VAL A 154 8.22 10.59 6.31
N CYS A 155 8.39 9.50 7.05
CA CYS A 155 8.25 8.16 6.51
C CYS A 155 6.86 7.95 5.91
N ASN A 156 5.81 8.24 6.66
CA ASN A 156 4.42 8.12 6.18
C ASN A 156 4.10 9.12 5.08
N ASN A 157 4.53 10.39 5.24
CA ASN A 157 4.37 11.42 4.21
C ASN A 157 5.23 11.18 2.95
N SER A 158 6.09 10.18 2.93
CA SER A 158 6.80 9.73 1.72
C SER A 158 6.11 8.59 0.97
N SER A 159 4.94 8.17 1.43
CA SER A 159 4.19 7.09 0.78
C SER A 159 3.94 7.38 -0.70
N LEU A 160 4.24 6.39 -1.55
CA LEU A 160 3.85 6.41 -2.95
C LEU A 160 2.33 6.25 -3.04
N VAL A 161 1.64 7.31 -3.49
CA VAL A 161 0.18 7.30 -3.67
C VAL A 161 -0.13 7.25 -5.15
N PHE A 162 -0.99 6.32 -5.56
CA PHE A 162 -1.33 6.14 -6.96
C PHE A 162 -2.76 5.67 -7.18
N ARG A 163 -3.26 6.05 -8.34
CA ARG A 163 -4.52 5.56 -8.91
C ARG A 163 -4.24 4.36 -9.80
N MET A 164 -5.08 3.35 -9.71
CA MET A 164 -5.21 2.26 -10.66
C MET A 164 -6.56 2.33 -11.36
N ASP A 165 -6.56 2.19 -12.68
CA ASP A 165 -7.77 1.97 -13.48
C ASP A 165 -7.68 0.57 -14.10
N LEU A 166 -8.66 -0.29 -13.82
CA LEU A 166 -8.72 -1.67 -14.31
C LEU A 166 -10.17 -2.12 -14.45
N SER A 167 -10.54 -2.66 -15.60
CA SER A 167 -11.88 -3.21 -15.88
C SER A 167 -13.03 -2.20 -15.60
N GLY A 168 -12.83 -0.93 -15.93
CA GLY A 168 -13.83 0.13 -15.71
C GLY A 168 -14.01 0.54 -14.24
N LYS A 169 -13.21 -0.01 -13.33
CA LYS A 169 -13.13 0.38 -11.92
C LYS A 169 -11.85 1.17 -11.66
N SER A 170 -11.92 2.03 -10.66
CA SER A 170 -10.79 2.84 -10.20
C SER A 170 -10.49 2.60 -8.72
N ALA A 171 -9.22 2.51 -8.37
CA ALA A 171 -8.76 2.35 -7.00
C ALA A 171 -7.63 3.33 -6.66
N ILE A 172 -7.66 3.92 -5.47
CA ILE A 172 -6.55 4.70 -4.90
C ILE A 172 -5.84 3.85 -3.86
N PHE A 173 -4.54 3.70 -4.03
CA PHE A 173 -3.64 3.11 -3.03
C PHE A 173 -2.83 4.23 -2.39
N THR A 174 -2.83 4.29 -1.08
CA THR A 174 -2.34 5.42 -0.29
C THR A 174 -1.09 5.11 0.51
N GLY A 175 -0.75 3.82 0.68
CA GLY A 175 0.21 3.43 1.71
C GLY A 175 -0.22 3.98 3.07
N ASP A 176 0.69 4.61 3.76
CA ASP A 176 0.43 5.25 5.06
C ASP A 176 0.41 6.79 4.99
N CYS A 177 0.09 7.32 3.80
CA CYS A 177 0.04 8.75 3.52
C CYS A 177 -0.54 9.56 4.68
N GLY A 178 0.22 10.51 5.19
CA GLY A 178 -0.15 11.38 6.30
C GLY A 178 -1.06 12.53 5.87
N VAL A 179 -1.41 13.37 6.84
CA VAL A 179 -2.32 14.51 6.64
C VAL A 179 -1.73 15.52 5.64
N GLU A 180 -0.47 15.89 5.80
CA GLU A 180 0.18 16.92 5.00
C GLU A 180 0.30 16.53 3.51
N ALA A 181 0.75 15.31 3.26
CA ALA A 181 0.82 14.75 1.92
C ALA A 181 -0.57 14.57 1.31
N GLY A 182 -1.55 14.07 2.09
CA GLY A 182 -2.95 13.95 1.67
C GLY A 182 -3.54 15.30 1.24
N GLN A 183 -3.34 16.36 2.01
CA GLN A 183 -3.78 17.71 1.66
C GLN A 183 -3.09 18.24 0.40
N LYS A 184 -1.80 17.96 0.20
CA LYS A 184 -1.08 18.32 -1.03
C LYS A 184 -1.68 17.60 -2.24
N ILE A 185 -1.97 16.31 -2.11
CA ILE A 185 -2.63 15.52 -3.16
C ILE A 185 -3.98 16.10 -3.54
N VAL A 186 -4.81 16.47 -2.56
CA VAL A 186 -6.11 17.12 -2.82
C VAL A 186 -5.94 18.44 -3.57
N ARG A 187 -4.98 19.29 -3.16
CA ARG A 187 -4.69 20.55 -3.88
C ARG A 187 -4.23 20.33 -5.32
N MET A 188 -3.45 19.27 -5.57
CA MET A 188 -2.89 19.00 -6.92
C MET A 188 -3.89 18.33 -7.85
N TRP A 189 -4.73 17.44 -7.34
CA TRP A 189 -5.51 16.51 -8.15
C TRP A 189 -7.03 16.59 -7.94
N GLY A 190 -7.52 17.30 -6.92
CA GLY A 190 -8.94 17.34 -6.56
C GLY A 190 -9.85 17.76 -7.71
N ASP A 191 -9.45 18.76 -8.47
CA ASP A 191 -10.24 19.31 -9.60
C ASP A 191 -10.01 18.56 -10.92
N THR A 192 -9.11 17.57 -10.97
CA THR A 192 -8.77 16.86 -12.21
C THR A 192 -9.65 15.65 -12.51
N GLY A 193 -10.42 15.18 -11.52
CA GLY A 193 -11.15 13.92 -11.56
C GLY A 193 -10.30 12.68 -11.30
N LEU A 194 -8.95 12.80 -11.25
CA LEU A 194 -8.04 11.67 -11.02
C LEU A 194 -8.07 11.16 -9.57
N LEU A 195 -8.49 12.00 -8.62
CA LEU A 195 -8.57 11.60 -7.22
C LEU A 195 -9.87 10.84 -6.92
N LYS A 196 -10.96 11.10 -7.65
CA LYS A 196 -12.21 10.38 -7.45
C LYS A 196 -12.08 8.92 -7.89
N ALA A 197 -12.43 7.96 -7.00
CA ALA A 197 -12.26 6.53 -7.27
C ALA A 197 -13.35 5.68 -6.58
N ASP A 198 -13.64 4.51 -7.18
CA ASP A 198 -14.61 3.54 -6.65
C ASP A 198 -14.12 2.86 -5.38
N ILE A 199 -12.78 2.67 -5.29
CA ILE A 199 -12.12 1.90 -4.25
C ILE A 199 -11.01 2.75 -3.62
N CYS A 200 -10.89 2.70 -2.30
CA CYS A 200 -9.79 3.38 -1.58
C CYS A 200 -9.15 2.43 -0.56
N GLN A 201 -7.84 2.25 -0.66
CA GLN A 201 -7.07 1.70 0.46
C GLN A 201 -6.99 2.77 1.55
N MET A 202 -7.34 2.39 2.78
CA MET A 202 -7.36 3.33 3.91
C MET A 202 -5.94 3.63 4.37
N ALA A 203 -5.56 4.91 4.30
CA ALA A 203 -4.23 5.36 4.65
C ALA A 203 -3.84 4.99 6.08
N HIS A 204 -2.60 4.53 6.27
CA HIS A 204 -2.04 4.18 7.56
C HIS A 204 -2.93 3.20 8.33
N HIS A 205 -3.33 2.12 7.65
CA HIS A 205 -4.21 1.07 8.19
C HIS A 205 -5.54 1.59 8.74
N GLY A 206 -5.99 2.76 8.27
CA GLY A 206 -7.20 3.43 8.75
C GLY A 206 -7.06 4.12 10.12
N GLN A 207 -5.82 4.38 10.58
CA GLN A 207 -5.59 5.09 11.84
C GLN A 207 -5.31 6.61 11.61
N ASN A 208 -4.08 7.08 11.87
CA ASN A 208 -3.70 8.50 11.78
C ASN A 208 -3.10 8.87 10.40
N GLY A 209 -3.73 8.42 9.31
CA GLY A 209 -3.34 8.73 7.93
C GLY A 209 -3.93 10.04 7.42
N CYS A 210 -4.41 10.03 6.16
CA CYS A 210 -5.06 11.18 5.54
C CYS A 210 -6.23 11.73 6.36
N ASP A 211 -6.53 13.01 6.20
CA ASP A 211 -7.68 13.64 6.84
C ASP A 211 -9.01 13.36 6.10
N ARG A 212 -10.10 13.82 6.68
CA ARG A 212 -11.45 13.63 6.13
C ARG A 212 -11.60 14.23 4.73
N ALA A 213 -11.01 15.39 4.47
CA ALA A 213 -11.12 16.08 3.19
C ALA A 213 -10.53 15.25 2.03
N PHE A 214 -9.46 14.48 2.29
CA PHE A 214 -8.91 13.54 1.32
C PHE A 214 -9.94 12.48 0.93
N TYR A 215 -10.58 11.83 1.90
CA TYR A 215 -11.57 10.78 1.63
C TYR A 215 -12.86 11.32 0.99
N GLU A 216 -13.28 12.54 1.34
CA GLU A 216 -14.38 13.22 0.65
C GLU A 216 -14.06 13.49 -0.83
N ALA A 217 -12.81 13.87 -1.15
CA ALA A 217 -12.37 14.07 -2.52
C ALA A 217 -12.27 12.75 -3.32
N VAL A 218 -11.86 11.64 -2.67
CA VAL A 218 -11.85 10.30 -3.28
C VAL A 218 -13.28 9.78 -3.44
N SER A 219 -14.15 9.98 -2.45
CA SER A 219 -15.56 9.56 -2.43
C SER A 219 -15.76 8.08 -2.81
N PRO A 220 -15.12 7.12 -2.10
CA PRO A 220 -15.12 5.73 -2.48
C PRO A 220 -16.45 5.04 -2.13
N GLU A 221 -16.81 4.01 -2.91
CA GLU A 221 -17.88 3.07 -2.55
C GLU A 221 -17.35 1.89 -1.72
N ILE A 222 -16.08 1.52 -1.91
CA ILE A 222 -15.44 0.37 -1.26
C ILE A 222 -14.16 0.83 -0.59
N CYS A 223 -13.98 0.49 0.68
CA CYS A 223 -12.76 0.74 1.43
C CYS A 223 -12.01 -0.56 1.74
N LEU A 224 -10.69 -0.55 1.50
CA LEU A 224 -9.77 -1.64 1.78
C LEU A 224 -8.98 -1.30 3.06
N TRP A 225 -9.22 -2.06 4.13
CA TRP A 225 -8.64 -1.81 5.44
C TRP A 225 -7.56 -2.85 5.76
N CYS A 226 -6.32 -2.45 5.65
CA CYS A 226 -5.16 -3.23 6.11
C CYS A 226 -5.05 -3.21 7.65
N THR A 227 -6.18 -3.50 8.33
CA THR A 227 -6.42 -3.21 9.73
C THR A 227 -6.67 -4.50 10.50
N PRO A 228 -5.81 -4.92 11.45
CA PRO A 228 -6.05 -6.04 12.33
C PRO A 228 -7.16 -5.72 13.36
N LEU A 229 -7.72 -6.77 13.97
CA LEU A 229 -8.89 -6.63 14.85
C LEU A 229 -8.69 -5.66 16.04
N TRP A 230 -7.50 -5.71 16.66
CA TRP A 230 -7.18 -4.80 17.78
C TRP A 230 -7.16 -3.33 17.34
N LEU A 231 -6.69 -3.04 16.12
CA LEU A 231 -6.68 -1.69 15.56
C LEU A 231 -8.07 -1.28 15.05
N TRP A 232 -8.81 -2.21 14.42
CA TRP A 232 -10.19 -1.98 14.02
C TRP A 232 -11.08 -1.56 15.19
N ASN A 233 -10.91 -2.21 16.33
CA ASN A 233 -11.61 -1.88 17.56
C ASN A 233 -10.96 -0.74 18.36
N ASN A 234 -9.79 -0.25 17.94
CA ASN A 234 -8.97 0.71 18.69
C ASN A 234 -8.78 0.29 20.14
N ASP A 235 -8.46 -1.01 20.34
CA ASP A 235 -8.39 -1.68 21.64
C ASP A 235 -7.06 -2.42 21.80
N ARG A 236 -6.30 -2.04 22.81
CA ARG A 236 -5.06 -2.69 23.26
C ARG A 236 -5.28 -3.39 24.62
N GLY A 237 -6.43 -4.01 24.81
CA GLY A 237 -6.78 -4.76 26.01
C GLY A 237 -7.47 -3.95 27.11
N LYS A 238 -7.95 -2.73 26.81
CA LYS A 238 -8.69 -1.87 27.72
C LYS A 238 -10.16 -1.64 27.31
N GLY A 239 -10.60 -2.32 26.25
CA GLY A 239 -11.94 -2.23 25.71
C GLY A 239 -12.03 -1.39 24.43
N PHE A 240 -13.19 -1.49 23.77
CA PHE A 240 -13.46 -0.82 22.52
C PHE A 240 -13.20 0.71 22.58
N ASN A 241 -12.48 1.22 21.57
CA ASN A 241 -12.13 2.65 21.40
C ASN A 241 -11.40 3.27 22.61
N SER A 242 -10.59 2.47 23.31
CA SER A 242 -9.83 2.92 24.50
C SER A 242 -8.41 3.37 24.22
N HIS A 243 -7.94 3.26 22.95
CA HIS A 243 -6.61 3.67 22.54
C HIS A 243 -6.62 5.01 21.79
N ILE A 244 -5.42 5.56 21.53
CA ILE A 244 -5.22 6.92 20.98
C ILE A 244 -5.41 7.02 19.47
N TRP A 245 -5.52 5.89 18.74
CA TRP A 245 -5.67 5.91 17.29
C TRP A 245 -7.06 6.35 16.85
N LYS A 246 -7.15 6.88 15.64
CA LYS A 246 -8.39 7.46 15.10
C LYS A 246 -9.24 6.46 14.30
N THR A 247 -8.96 5.16 14.35
CA THR A 247 -9.61 4.16 13.48
C THR A 247 -11.14 4.21 13.56
N VAL A 248 -11.69 4.31 14.78
CA VAL A 248 -13.15 4.42 14.97
C VAL A 248 -13.69 5.74 14.39
N THR A 249 -12.95 6.84 14.53
CA THR A 249 -13.30 8.14 13.93
C THR A 249 -13.27 8.06 12.40
N VAL A 250 -12.23 7.47 11.81
CA VAL A 250 -12.11 7.31 10.35
C VAL A 250 -13.23 6.44 9.80
N ARG A 251 -13.64 5.38 10.51
CA ARG A 251 -14.82 4.58 10.16
C ARG A 251 -16.09 5.43 10.13
N GLY A 252 -16.28 6.31 11.14
CA GLY A 252 -17.41 7.23 11.15
C GLY A 252 -17.41 8.18 9.93
N TRP A 253 -16.24 8.65 9.50
CA TRP A 253 -16.16 9.44 8.27
C TRP A 253 -16.59 8.63 7.04
N MET A 254 -16.22 7.34 6.95
CA MET A 254 -16.63 6.48 5.83
C MET A 254 -18.14 6.24 5.82
N ASP A 255 -18.75 6.06 7.00
CA ASP A 255 -20.21 5.95 7.11
C ASP A 255 -20.91 7.24 6.64
N GLU A 256 -20.39 8.42 7.00
CA GLU A 256 -20.94 9.73 6.60
C GLU A 256 -20.72 10.03 5.10
N ILE A 257 -19.62 9.58 4.50
CA ILE A 257 -19.33 9.68 3.07
C ILE A 257 -20.25 8.75 2.26
N GLY A 258 -20.79 7.70 2.89
CA GLY A 258 -21.69 6.74 2.26
C GLY A 258 -21.00 5.55 1.62
N VAL A 259 -19.85 5.14 2.19
CA VAL A 259 -19.15 3.90 1.80
C VAL A 259 -20.07 2.70 1.98
N LYS A 260 -20.17 1.87 0.94
CA LYS A 260 -21.08 0.72 0.92
C LYS A 260 -20.44 -0.55 1.48
N THR A 261 -19.12 -0.69 1.29
CA THR A 261 -18.42 -1.94 1.63
C THR A 261 -17.07 -1.64 2.28
N ASN A 262 -16.83 -2.29 3.41
CA ASN A 262 -15.55 -2.27 4.13
C ASN A 262 -14.95 -3.67 4.15
N LEU A 263 -13.89 -3.90 3.36
CA LEU A 263 -13.11 -5.14 3.37
C LEU A 263 -11.94 -4.98 4.34
N LYS A 264 -11.75 -5.95 5.26
CA LYS A 264 -10.78 -5.83 6.36
C LYS A 264 -9.90 -7.08 6.44
N ILE A 265 -8.60 -6.91 6.67
CA ILE A 265 -7.69 -8.05 6.84
C ILE A 265 -7.96 -8.85 8.12
N CYS A 266 -8.62 -8.28 9.12
CA CYS A 266 -9.01 -9.03 10.32
C CYS A 266 -10.08 -10.12 10.05
N ASP A 267 -10.74 -10.07 8.89
CA ASP A 267 -11.66 -11.11 8.41
C ASP A 267 -10.93 -12.14 7.50
N GLY A 268 -9.59 -12.12 7.47
CA GLY A 268 -8.75 -12.94 6.58
C GLY A 268 -8.41 -12.21 5.28
N THR A 269 -7.74 -12.90 4.37
CA THR A 269 -7.44 -12.37 3.04
C THR A 269 -8.72 -12.06 2.27
N GLN A 270 -8.81 -10.84 1.75
CA GLN A 270 -9.96 -10.36 0.99
C GLN A 270 -9.65 -10.40 -0.50
N VAL A 271 -10.62 -10.82 -1.31
CA VAL A 271 -10.52 -10.81 -2.77
C VAL A 271 -11.67 -10.00 -3.34
N LEU A 272 -11.35 -8.93 -4.06
CA LEU A 272 -12.33 -8.10 -4.75
C LEU A 272 -12.17 -8.31 -6.26
N GLU A 273 -13.12 -9.02 -6.87
CA GLU A 273 -13.19 -9.14 -8.34
C GLU A 273 -13.69 -7.82 -8.93
N LEU A 274 -13.12 -7.41 -10.07
CA LEU A 274 -13.36 -6.11 -10.71
C LEU A 274 -14.13 -6.24 -12.03
N ASP A 275 -14.70 -7.41 -12.32
CA ASP A 275 -15.44 -7.68 -13.56
C ASP A 275 -16.92 -7.29 -13.45
#